data_0d3058d50e07c7bcfe016d8689f2be2f
#
_entry.id   0d3058d50e07c7bcfe016d8689f2be2f
#
_cell.length_a   1.000
_cell.length_b   1.000
_cell.length_c   1.000
_cell.angle_alpha   90.00
_cell.angle_beta   90.00
_cell.angle_gamma   90.00
#
_symmetry.space_group_name_H-M   'P 1'
#
loop_
_entity.id
_entity.type
_entity.pdbx_description
1 polymer ?
#
loop_
_entity_poly.entity_id
_entity_poly.type
_entity_poly.pdbx_seq_one_letter_code
_entity_poly.pdbx_strand_id
1 'polypeptide(L)' 'MSVAARIDSLVSRHAALDTQINGEKTRPRPDEELLHKLKIEKLHVKEEIERLRAGVQPA' A
#
# COMPACT_ATOMS: atom_id res chain seq x y z
N MET A 1 7.61 5.20 18.27
CA MET A 1 7.70 4.08 17.32
C MET A 1 8.95 4.26 16.46
N SER A 2 9.73 3.22 16.28
CA SER A 2 10.94 3.31 15.47
C SER A 2 10.62 3.34 13.98
N VAL A 3 11.56 3.86 13.20
CA VAL A 3 11.42 3.88 11.73
C VAL A 3 11.29 2.45 11.20
N ALA A 4 12.07 1.52 11.74
CA ALA A 4 12.00 0.12 11.33
C ALA A 4 10.61 -0.48 11.59
N ALA A 5 10.02 -0.22 12.75
CA ALA A 5 8.69 -0.71 13.07
C ALA A 5 7.64 -0.10 12.14
N ARG A 6 7.78 1.17 11.79
CA ARG A 6 6.85 1.82 10.87
C ARG A 6 6.98 1.24 9.46
N ILE A 7 8.19 1.00 9.00
CA ILE A 7 8.42 0.38 7.69
C ILE A 7 7.77 -1.01 7.67
N ASP A 8 7.95 -1.81 8.71
CA ASP A 8 7.34 -3.14 8.80
C ASP A 8 5.82 -3.07 8.73
N SER A 9 5.21 -2.13 9.45
CA SER A 9 3.76 -1.91 9.39
C SER A 9 3.31 -1.57 7.98
N LEU A 10 4.04 -0.67 7.31
CA LEU A 10 3.70 -0.25 5.96
C LEU A 10 3.88 -1.39 4.95
N VAL A 11 4.93 -2.19 5.10
CA VAL A 11 5.14 -3.36 4.24
C VAL A 11 3.98 -4.35 4.39
N SER A 12 3.54 -4.60 5.62
CA SER A 12 2.39 -5.47 5.87
C SER A 12 1.12 -4.92 5.24
N ARG A 13 0.91 -3.61 5.33
CA ARG A 13 -0.24 -2.96 4.72
C ARG A 13 -0.18 -3.05 3.19
N HIS A 14 1.00 -2.84 2.62
CA HIS A 14 1.20 -2.97 1.18
C HIS A 14 0.83 -4.38 0.70
N ALA A 15 1.28 -5.41 1.42
CA ALA A 15 0.95 -6.79 1.09
C ALA A 15 -0.55 -7.06 1.21
N ALA A 16 -1.21 -6.52 2.24
CA ALA A 16 -2.64 -6.68 2.43
C ALA A 16 -3.42 -6.01 1.29
N LEU A 17 -3.00 -4.81 0.87
CA LEU A 17 -3.63 -4.12 -0.25
C LEU A 17 -3.47 -4.89 -1.55
N ASP A 18 -2.30 -5.47 -1.76
CA ASP A 18 -2.02 -6.28 -2.95
C ASP A 18 -2.95 -7.50 -3.00
N THR A 19 -3.14 -8.15 -1.87
CA THR A 19 -4.07 -9.27 -1.74
C THR A 19 -5.50 -8.86 -2.04
N GLN A 20 -5.93 -7.71 -1.52
CA GLN A 20 -7.27 -7.18 -1.77
C GLN A 20 -7.47 -6.85 -3.25
N ILE A 21 -6.48 -6.24 -3.88
CA ILE A 21 -6.53 -5.92 -5.32
C ILE A 21 -6.69 -7.20 -6.13
N ASN A 22 -5.85 -8.19 -5.86
CA ASN A 22 -5.89 -9.45 -6.59
C ASN A 22 -7.23 -10.18 -6.38
N GLY A 23 -7.76 -10.16 -5.16
CA GLY A 23 -9.06 -10.75 -4.86
C GLY A 23 -10.18 -10.07 -5.65
N GLU A 24 -10.15 -8.74 -5.73
CA GLU A 24 -11.17 -8.00 -6.46
C GLU A 24 -11.08 -8.25 -7.96
N LYS A 25 -9.86 -8.31 -8.51
CA LYS A 25 -9.63 -8.57 -9.93
C LYS A 25 -10.17 -9.92 -10.38
N THR A 26 -10.15 -10.92 -9.49
CA THR A 26 -10.58 -12.28 -9.84
C THR A 26 -12.08 -12.50 -9.70
N ARG A 27 -12.83 -11.49 -9.23
CA ARG A 27 -14.28 -11.59 -9.14
C ARG A 27 -14.91 -11.51 -10.52
N PRO A 28 -16.08 -12.18 -10.72
CA PRO A 28 -16.76 -12.12 -12.03
C PRO A 28 -17.08 -10.70 -12.48
N ARG A 29 -17.37 -9.82 -11.52
CA ARG A 29 -17.63 -8.40 -11.80
C ARG A 29 -16.77 -7.56 -10.87
N PRO A 30 -15.52 -7.29 -11.25
CA PRO A 30 -14.66 -6.44 -10.44
C PRO A 30 -15.24 -5.04 -10.27
N ASP A 31 -15.15 -4.52 -9.05
CA ASP A 31 -15.54 -3.15 -8.78
C ASP A 31 -14.39 -2.23 -9.17
N GLU A 32 -14.51 -1.58 -10.31
CA GLU A 32 -13.46 -0.72 -10.85
C GLU A 32 -13.16 0.47 -9.93
N GLU A 33 -14.20 1.00 -9.28
CA GLU A 33 -14.03 2.12 -8.37
C GLU A 33 -13.23 1.69 -7.14
N LEU A 34 -13.55 0.52 -6.58
CA LEU A 34 -12.80 -0.03 -5.45
C LEU A 34 -11.36 -0.34 -5.84
N LEU A 35 -11.16 -0.95 -7.01
CA LEU A 35 -9.82 -1.23 -7.52
C LEU A 35 -8.98 0.04 -7.63
N HIS A 36 -9.59 1.10 -8.15
CA HIS A 36 -8.91 2.39 -8.28
C HIS A 36 -8.47 2.92 -6.92
N LYS A 37 -9.36 2.90 -5.94
CA LYS A 37 -9.06 3.35 -4.58
C LYS A 37 -7.94 2.52 -3.95
N LEU A 38 -8.01 1.19 -4.09
CA LEU A 38 -7.00 0.30 -3.54
C LEU A 38 -5.62 0.53 -4.17
N LYS A 39 -5.59 0.75 -5.48
CA LYS A 39 -4.34 1.03 -6.19
C LYS A 39 -3.71 2.35 -5.75
N ILE A 40 -4.52 3.39 -5.55
CA ILE A 40 -4.04 4.69 -5.06
C ILE A 40 -3.48 4.52 -3.64
N GLU A 41 -4.19 3.83 -2.76
CA GLU A 41 -3.72 3.60 -1.40
C GLU A 41 -2.41 2.82 -1.39
N LYS A 42 -2.33 1.77 -2.22
CA LYS A 42 -1.12 0.98 -2.37
C LYS A 42 0.07 1.85 -2.81
N LEU A 43 -0.16 2.75 -3.77
CA LEU A 43 0.86 3.67 -4.25
C LEU A 43 1.36 4.59 -3.13
N HIS A 44 0.44 5.16 -2.35
CA HIS A 44 0.81 6.03 -1.23
C HIS A 44 1.64 5.30 -0.19
N VAL A 45 1.25 4.07 0.14
CA VAL A 45 2.00 3.24 1.09
C VAL A 45 3.40 2.96 0.56
N LYS A 46 3.52 2.61 -0.72
CA LYS A 46 4.80 2.36 -1.36
C LYS A 46 5.70 3.59 -1.31
N GLU A 47 5.16 4.75 -1.64
CA GLU A 47 5.91 6.00 -1.61
C GLU A 47 6.41 6.33 -0.21
N GLU A 48 5.59 6.09 0.81
CA GLU A 48 6.00 6.33 2.18
C GLU A 48 7.10 5.38 2.62
N ILE A 49 7.02 4.11 2.23
CA ILE A 49 8.09 3.14 2.50
C ILE A 49 9.40 3.62 1.89
N GLU A 50 9.37 4.05 0.63
CA GLU A 50 10.55 4.52 -0.07
C GLU A 50 11.17 5.75 0.60
N ARG A 51 10.32 6.69 1.03
CA ARG A 51 10.79 7.87 1.76
C ARG A 51 11.47 7.52 3.07
N LEU A 52 10.89 6.61 3.83
CA LEU A 52 11.47 6.19 5.10
C LEU A 52 12.78 5.44 4.91
N ARG A 53 12.87 4.61 3.88
CA ARG A 53 14.11 3.89 3.56
C ARG A 53 15.21 4.82 3.10
N ALA A 54 14.86 5.86 2.38
CA ALA A 54 15.81 6.85 1.90
C ALA A 54 16.22 7.85 2.98
N GLY A 55 15.54 7.85 4.13
CA GLY A 55 15.79 8.80 5.20
C GLY A 55 15.27 10.19 4.93
N VAL A 56 14.39 10.34 3.92
CA VAL A 56 13.81 11.64 3.58
C VAL A 56 12.65 11.92 4.52
N GLN A 57 12.71 13.07 5.19
CA GLN A 57 11.64 13.51 6.07
C GLN A 57 10.64 14.33 5.26
N PRO A 58 9.34 14.07 5.41
CA PRO A 58 8.35 14.95 4.80
C PRO A 58 8.46 16.32 5.44
N ALA A 59 8.48 17.33 4.62
CA ALA A 59 8.60 18.71 5.08
C ALA A 59 7.33 19.15 5.83
#